data_596c4c20c6615a259cbb3d3ee7252cf6
#
_entry.id   596c4c20c6615a259cbb3d3ee7252cf6
#
_cell.length_a   1.000
_cell.length_b   1.000
_cell.length_c   1.000
_cell.angle_alpha   90.00
_cell.angle_beta   90.00
_cell.angle_gamma   90.00
#
_symmetry.space_group_name_H-M   'P 1'
#
loop_
_entity.id
_entity.type
_entity.pdbx_description
1 polymer ?
#
loop_
_entity_poly.entity_id
_entity_poly.type
_entity_poly.pdbx_seq_one_letter_code
_entity_poly.pdbx_strand_id
1 'polypeptide(L)'
;MLNLISSLQKSAQLLTLYLDKFRKDYGVTQPEAHVLAVLHVRGETSIRNLHHTLGHKPSTLTSILDRLVARGFITRETSQTDRRSFNVELTLAGTVPAAVIRAALHSLENKIVRRSVSTDIRGITRVASTLEELIVSTRRAE
;
A
#
# COMPACT_ATOMS: atom_id res chain seq x y z
N MET A 1 -28.39 7.79 0.92
CA MET A 1 -28.08 6.35 0.74
C MET A 1 -26.56 6.17 0.74
N LEU A 2 -26.00 5.46 1.71
CA LEU A 2 -24.55 5.32 1.91
C LEU A 2 -24.01 3.93 1.53
N ASN A 3 -24.76 3.15 0.75
CA ASN A 3 -24.42 1.76 0.46
C ASN A 3 -23.03 1.58 -0.20
N LEU A 4 -22.68 2.42 -1.16
CA LEU A 4 -21.38 2.37 -1.82
C LEU A 4 -20.24 2.71 -0.85
N ILE A 5 -20.37 3.82 -0.12
CA ILE A 5 -19.35 4.26 0.85
C ILE A 5 -19.18 3.22 1.95
N SER A 6 -20.28 2.69 2.50
CA SER A 6 -20.24 1.64 3.51
C SER A 6 -19.57 0.37 2.99
N SER A 7 -19.82 -0.01 1.75
CA SER A 7 -19.20 -1.18 1.12
C SER A 7 -17.70 -1.00 0.93
N LEU A 8 -17.26 0.18 0.49
CA LEU A 8 -15.83 0.52 0.36
C LEU A 8 -15.12 0.49 1.70
N GLN A 9 -15.71 1.14 2.72
CA GLN A 9 -15.14 1.14 4.08
C GLN A 9 -15.09 -0.25 4.67
N LYS A 10 -16.14 -1.06 4.52
CA LYS A 10 -16.15 -2.46 4.97
C LYS A 10 -15.06 -3.27 4.26
N SER A 11 -14.91 -3.11 2.95
CA SER A 11 -13.87 -3.82 2.18
C SER A 11 -12.47 -3.46 2.67
N ALA A 12 -12.19 -2.17 2.89
CA ALA A 12 -10.92 -1.70 3.43
C ALA A 12 -10.66 -2.28 4.83
N GLN A 13 -11.68 -2.30 5.70
CA GLN A 13 -11.57 -2.87 7.05
C GLN A 13 -11.30 -4.38 7.01
N LEU A 14 -11.97 -5.11 6.12
CA LEU A 14 -11.75 -6.55 5.97
C LEU A 14 -10.33 -6.86 5.46
N LEU A 15 -9.78 -6.05 4.56
CA LEU A 15 -8.38 -6.17 4.15
C LEU A 15 -7.43 -5.91 5.31
N THR A 16 -7.71 -4.91 6.13
CA THR A 16 -6.93 -4.63 7.34
C THR A 16 -6.91 -5.82 8.28
N LEU A 17 -8.08 -6.41 8.57
CA LEU A 17 -8.21 -7.61 9.41
C LEU A 17 -7.47 -8.81 8.81
N TYR A 18 -7.55 -9.00 7.51
CA TYR A 18 -6.83 -10.07 6.82
C TYR A 18 -5.32 -9.95 6.97
N LEU A 19 -4.78 -8.73 6.87
CA LEU A 19 -3.35 -8.46 6.99
C LEU A 19 -2.85 -8.38 8.44
N ASP A 20 -3.73 -8.26 9.43
CA ASP A 20 -3.35 -8.16 10.84
C ASP A 20 -2.64 -9.42 11.37
N LYS A 21 -2.83 -10.55 10.73
CA LYS A 21 -2.08 -11.79 11.04
C LYS A 21 -0.56 -11.60 10.97
N PHE A 22 -0.06 -10.72 10.09
CA PHE A 22 1.37 -10.45 9.95
C PHE A 22 1.95 -9.60 11.07
N ARG A 23 1.10 -8.93 11.88
CA ARG A 23 1.52 -8.28 13.12
C ARG A 23 2.07 -9.30 14.11
N LYS A 24 1.43 -10.46 14.22
CA LYS A 24 1.87 -11.53 15.09
C LYS A 24 3.20 -12.14 14.63
N ASP A 25 3.36 -12.37 13.33
CA ASP A 25 4.49 -13.09 12.78
C ASP A 25 5.74 -12.18 12.59
N TYR A 26 5.52 -10.94 12.16
CA TYR A 26 6.59 -9.99 11.79
C TYR A 26 6.52 -8.66 12.53
N GLY A 27 5.53 -8.44 13.38
CA GLY A 27 5.31 -7.20 14.09
C GLY A 27 4.92 -6.02 13.20
N VAL A 28 4.48 -6.26 11.96
CA VAL A 28 4.10 -5.22 11.01
C VAL A 28 2.60 -4.95 11.03
N THR A 29 2.24 -3.68 10.93
CA THR A 29 0.85 -3.24 10.76
C THR A 29 0.37 -3.45 9.33
N GLN A 30 -0.92 -3.34 9.09
CA GLN A 30 -1.48 -3.48 7.73
C GLN A 30 -0.84 -2.51 6.72
N PRO A 31 -0.66 -1.21 7.01
CA PRO A 31 0.01 -0.31 6.06
C PRO A 31 1.48 -0.69 5.81
N GLU A 32 2.20 -1.10 6.84
CA GLU A 32 3.59 -1.58 6.72
C GLU A 32 3.67 -2.85 5.86
N ALA A 33 2.77 -3.81 6.08
CA ALA A 33 2.68 -5.02 5.27
C ALA A 33 2.44 -4.70 3.79
N HIS A 34 1.54 -3.75 3.50
CA HIS A 34 1.27 -3.34 2.12
C HIS A 34 2.48 -2.69 1.45
N VAL A 35 3.22 -1.83 2.16
CA VAL A 35 4.48 -1.26 1.66
C VAL A 35 5.49 -2.36 1.32
N LEU A 36 5.70 -3.32 2.21
CA LEU A 36 6.62 -4.43 1.97
C LEU A 36 6.23 -5.24 0.73
N ALA A 37 4.95 -5.54 0.55
CA ALA A 37 4.47 -6.26 -0.63
C ALA A 37 4.69 -5.48 -1.92
N VAL A 38 4.46 -4.17 -1.92
CA VAL A 38 4.71 -3.30 -3.07
C VAL A 38 6.19 -3.26 -3.43
N LEU A 39 7.07 -3.11 -2.43
CA LEU A 39 8.52 -3.11 -2.64
C LEU A 39 9.03 -4.45 -3.15
N HIS A 40 8.44 -5.57 -2.71
CA HIS A 40 8.80 -6.90 -3.22
C HIS A 40 8.52 -7.04 -4.73
N VAL A 41 7.43 -6.44 -5.21
CA VAL A 41 7.06 -6.51 -6.63
C VAL A 41 7.86 -5.52 -7.49
N ARG A 42 8.07 -4.31 -6.98
CA ARG A 42 8.66 -3.21 -7.75
C ARG A 42 10.17 -3.08 -7.62
N GLY A 43 10.75 -3.65 -6.55
CA GLY A 43 12.12 -3.38 -6.16
C GLY A 43 12.29 -1.96 -5.62
N GLU A 44 13.46 -1.38 -5.81
CA GLU A 44 13.72 0.01 -5.43
C GLU A 44 12.72 0.96 -6.09
N THR A 45 12.14 1.85 -5.30
CA THR A 45 11.13 2.80 -5.80
C THR A 45 11.18 4.13 -5.04
N SER A 46 10.78 5.20 -5.69
CA SER A 46 10.73 6.52 -5.07
C SER A 46 9.57 6.64 -4.08
N ILE A 47 9.73 7.49 -3.08
CA ILE A 47 8.64 7.82 -2.13
C ILE A 47 7.43 8.39 -2.87
N ARG A 48 7.65 9.17 -3.93
CA ARG A 48 6.56 9.69 -4.78
C ARG A 48 5.72 8.56 -5.38
N ASN A 49 6.36 7.52 -5.91
CA ASN A 49 5.67 6.37 -6.48
C ASN A 49 4.92 5.57 -5.42
N LEU A 50 5.48 5.40 -4.23
CA LEU A 50 4.80 4.78 -3.10
C LEU A 50 3.58 5.57 -2.67
N HIS A 51 3.70 6.90 -2.57
CA HIS A 51 2.60 7.79 -2.23
C HIS A 51 1.44 7.66 -3.23
N HIS A 52 1.76 7.68 -4.52
CA HIS A 52 0.76 7.51 -5.58
C HIS A 52 0.08 6.14 -5.53
N THR A 53 0.85 5.08 -5.29
CA THR A 53 0.31 3.71 -5.26
C THR A 53 -0.54 3.43 -4.02
N LEU A 54 -0.13 3.94 -2.86
CA LEU A 54 -0.73 3.60 -1.56
C LEU A 54 -1.83 4.57 -1.12
N GLY A 55 -1.85 5.79 -1.65
CA GLY A 55 -2.86 6.80 -1.34
C GLY A 55 -2.80 7.38 0.08
N HIS A 56 -1.74 7.11 0.85
CA HIS A 56 -1.56 7.68 2.18
C HIS A 56 -1.21 9.18 2.11
N LYS A 57 -1.54 9.92 3.17
CA LYS A 57 -1.01 11.27 3.36
C LYS A 57 0.52 11.22 3.48
N PRO A 58 1.28 12.25 3.03
CA PRO A 58 2.73 12.27 3.10
C PRO A 58 3.29 12.00 4.51
N SER A 59 2.71 12.61 5.55
CA SER A 59 3.10 12.39 6.94
C SER A 59 2.87 10.96 7.41
N THR A 60 1.76 10.34 7.00
CA THR A 60 1.44 8.95 7.32
C THR A 60 2.43 8.00 6.65
N LEU A 61 2.72 8.20 5.38
CA LEU A 61 3.70 7.38 4.66
C LEU A 61 5.09 7.51 5.28
N THR A 62 5.53 8.72 5.61
CA THR A 62 6.81 8.94 6.31
C THR A 62 6.89 8.14 7.60
N SER A 63 5.84 8.19 8.45
CA SER A 63 5.80 7.41 9.70
C SER A 63 5.83 5.91 9.46
N ILE A 64 5.18 5.40 8.42
CA ILE A 64 5.22 3.98 8.05
C ILE A 64 6.64 3.58 7.65
N LEU A 65 7.28 4.36 6.79
CA LEU A 65 8.65 4.10 6.32
C LEU A 65 9.66 4.17 7.46
N ASP A 66 9.56 5.16 8.35
CA ASP A 66 10.44 5.31 9.51
C ASP A 66 10.37 4.06 10.42
N ARG A 67 9.18 3.52 10.65
CA ARG A 67 9.03 2.28 11.43
C ARG A 67 9.64 1.05 10.73
N LEU A 68 9.50 0.96 9.42
CA LEU A 68 10.11 -0.13 8.64
C LEU A 68 11.64 -0.03 8.60
N VAL A 69 12.19 1.19 8.52
CA VAL A 69 13.63 1.45 8.64
C VAL A 69 14.13 1.05 10.04
N ALA A 70 13.42 1.46 11.10
CA ALA A 70 13.77 1.11 12.47
C ALA A 70 13.78 -0.40 12.73
N ARG A 71 12.95 -1.16 12.02
CA ARG A 71 12.94 -2.63 12.06
C ARG A 71 14.03 -3.26 11.18
N GLY A 72 14.72 -2.49 10.37
CA GLY A 72 15.74 -2.99 9.44
C GLY A 72 15.17 -3.71 8.22
N PHE A 73 13.89 -3.53 7.89
CA PHE A 73 13.25 -4.20 6.74
C PHE A 73 13.44 -3.44 5.43
N ILE A 74 13.66 -2.15 5.50
CA ILE A 74 13.93 -1.29 4.33
C ILE A 74 15.09 -0.35 4.60
N THR A 75 15.71 0.11 3.52
CA THR A 75 16.62 1.26 3.51
C THR A 75 15.98 2.42 2.77
N ARG A 76 16.44 3.63 3.11
CA ARG A 76 15.99 4.88 2.52
C ARG A 76 17.21 5.69 2.14
N GLU A 77 17.38 5.90 0.85
CA GLU A 77 18.54 6.61 0.31
C GLU A 77 18.10 7.83 -0.52
N THR A 78 18.92 8.87 -0.51
CA THR A 78 18.69 10.02 -1.38
C THR A 78 18.80 9.59 -2.84
N SER A 79 17.83 9.98 -3.66
CA SER A 79 17.86 9.69 -5.09
C SER A 79 19.08 10.32 -5.75
N GLN A 80 19.78 9.58 -6.59
CA GLN A 80 20.91 10.09 -7.36
C GLN A 80 20.49 11.08 -8.45
N THR A 81 19.25 10.98 -8.92
CA THR A 81 18.69 11.83 -9.98
C THR A 81 17.99 13.08 -9.45
N ASP A 82 17.48 13.04 -8.22
CA ASP A 82 16.82 14.17 -7.57
C ASP A 82 17.15 14.18 -6.07
N ARG A 83 18.05 15.04 -5.66
CA ARG A 83 18.50 15.19 -4.26
C ARG A 83 17.40 15.56 -3.27
N ARG A 84 16.22 15.95 -3.76
CA ARG A 84 15.04 16.27 -2.92
C ARG A 84 14.12 15.07 -2.75
N SER A 85 14.39 13.96 -3.42
CA SER A 85 13.61 12.74 -3.32
C SER A 85 14.43 11.60 -2.70
N PHE A 86 13.72 10.62 -2.14
CA PHE A 86 14.31 9.43 -1.56
C PHE A 86 13.80 8.20 -2.32
N ASN A 87 14.69 7.24 -2.47
CA ASN A 87 14.37 5.89 -2.91
C ASN A 87 14.32 4.97 -1.69
N VAL A 88 13.46 3.99 -1.78
CA VAL A 88 13.22 2.99 -0.75
C VAL A 88 13.37 1.62 -1.36
N GLU A 89 14.07 0.72 -0.68
CA GLU A 89 14.23 -0.67 -1.09
C GLU A 89 14.21 -1.62 0.11
N LEU A 90 13.94 -2.89 -0.17
CA LEU A 90 14.01 -3.94 0.83
C LEU A 90 15.46 -4.23 1.21
N THR A 91 15.71 -4.43 2.50
CA THR A 91 16.93 -5.06 2.98
C THR A 91 16.83 -6.58 2.81
N LEU A 92 17.94 -7.28 3.04
CA LEU A 92 17.93 -8.75 3.11
C LEU A 92 16.94 -9.24 4.19
N ALA A 93 16.91 -8.61 5.36
CA ALA A 93 15.97 -8.94 6.43
C ALA A 93 14.51 -8.67 6.06
N GLY A 94 14.24 -7.69 5.21
CA GLY A 94 12.90 -7.35 4.74
C GLY A 94 12.37 -8.26 3.63
N THR A 95 13.26 -8.96 2.93
CA THR A 95 12.87 -9.79 1.77
C THR A 95 11.96 -10.95 2.14
N VAL A 96 12.23 -11.65 3.25
CA VAL A 96 11.41 -12.79 3.68
C VAL A 96 10.00 -12.38 4.06
N PRO A 97 9.78 -11.44 5.01
CA PRO A 97 8.43 -11.00 5.34
C PRO A 97 7.70 -10.41 4.12
N ALA A 98 8.38 -9.64 3.28
CA ALA A 98 7.80 -9.08 2.07
C ALA A 98 7.30 -10.16 1.10
N ALA A 99 8.09 -11.21 0.88
CA ALA A 99 7.72 -12.34 0.02
C ALA A 99 6.49 -13.10 0.55
N VAL A 100 6.45 -13.38 1.86
CA VAL A 100 5.33 -14.08 2.49
C VAL A 100 4.04 -13.25 2.42
N ILE A 101 4.13 -11.96 2.73
CA ILE A 101 2.99 -11.04 2.66
C ILE A 101 2.48 -10.93 1.22
N ARG A 102 3.39 -10.72 0.27
CA ARG A 102 3.04 -10.65 -1.15
C ARG A 102 2.35 -11.92 -1.64
N ALA A 103 2.85 -13.10 -1.27
CA ALA A 103 2.24 -14.37 -1.65
C ALA A 103 0.81 -14.52 -1.08
N ALA A 104 0.60 -14.11 0.17
CA ALA A 104 -0.72 -14.12 0.80
C ALA A 104 -1.70 -13.14 0.12
N LEU A 105 -1.25 -11.94 -0.21
CA LEU A 105 -2.06 -10.96 -0.94
C LEU A 105 -2.41 -11.45 -2.34
N HIS A 106 -1.45 -12.03 -3.06
CA HIS A 106 -1.68 -12.61 -4.38
C HIS A 106 -2.68 -13.77 -4.34
N SER A 107 -2.58 -14.64 -3.32
CA SER A 107 -3.56 -15.71 -3.11
C SER A 107 -4.96 -15.18 -2.84
N LEU A 108 -5.07 -14.13 -2.02
CA LEU A 108 -6.34 -13.46 -1.74
C LEU A 108 -6.93 -12.82 -3.00
N GLU A 109 -6.12 -12.09 -3.75
CA GLU A 109 -6.50 -11.45 -5.01
C GLU A 109 -7.04 -12.47 -6.00
N ASN A 110 -6.35 -13.59 -6.20
CA ASN A 110 -6.81 -14.65 -7.08
C ASN A 110 -8.16 -15.23 -6.65
N LYS A 111 -8.42 -15.37 -5.36
CA LYS A 111 -9.71 -15.83 -4.84
C LYS A 111 -10.83 -14.83 -5.10
N ILE A 112 -10.54 -13.53 -4.96
CA ILE A 112 -11.48 -12.45 -5.27
C ILE A 112 -11.78 -12.43 -6.76
N VAL A 113 -10.76 -12.41 -7.62
CA VAL A 113 -10.90 -12.34 -9.07
C VAL A 113 -11.71 -13.53 -9.61
N ARG A 114 -11.49 -14.73 -9.11
CA ARG A 114 -12.27 -15.92 -9.53
C ARG A 114 -13.76 -15.86 -9.19
N ARG A 115 -14.14 -15.02 -8.21
CA ARG A 115 -15.53 -14.84 -7.75
C ARG A 115 -16.16 -13.55 -8.24
N SER A 116 -15.41 -12.75 -8.99
CA SER A 116 -15.83 -11.46 -9.52
C SER A 116 -15.84 -11.49 -11.03
N VAL A 117 -16.64 -10.65 -11.66
CA VAL A 117 -16.57 -10.42 -13.10
C VAL A 117 -15.60 -9.27 -13.40
N SER A 118 -15.07 -9.24 -14.63
CA SER A 118 -14.07 -8.23 -15.02
C SER A 118 -14.55 -6.77 -14.87
N THR A 119 -15.85 -6.55 -14.98
CA THR A 119 -16.48 -5.25 -14.76
C THR A 119 -16.40 -4.79 -13.30
N ASP A 120 -16.47 -5.72 -12.32
CA ASP A 120 -16.35 -5.40 -10.89
C ASP A 120 -14.95 -4.87 -10.58
N ILE A 121 -13.92 -5.54 -11.08
CA ILE A 121 -12.51 -5.13 -10.86
C ILE A 121 -12.25 -3.78 -11.50
N ARG A 122 -12.69 -3.54 -12.74
CA ARG A 122 -12.57 -2.23 -13.39
C ARG A 122 -13.39 -1.16 -12.68
N GLY A 123 -14.54 -1.53 -12.12
CA GLY A 123 -15.39 -0.64 -11.32
C GLY A 123 -14.68 -0.11 -10.09
N ILE A 124 -14.02 -0.98 -9.32
CA ILE A 124 -13.24 -0.59 -8.13
C ILE A 124 -12.10 0.37 -8.50
N THR A 125 -11.36 0.07 -9.56
CA THR A 125 -10.26 0.94 -10.04
C THR A 125 -10.80 2.32 -10.44
N ARG A 126 -11.93 2.37 -11.14
CA ARG A 126 -12.57 3.64 -11.53
C ARG A 126 -13.02 4.44 -10.32
N VAL A 127 -13.63 3.79 -9.33
CA VAL A 127 -14.05 4.46 -8.08
C VAL A 127 -12.83 5.04 -7.35
N ALA A 128 -11.73 4.32 -7.25
CA ALA A 128 -10.50 4.81 -6.64
C ALA A 128 -9.97 6.05 -7.36
N SER A 129 -9.87 6.02 -8.71
CA SER A 129 -9.43 7.17 -9.50
C SER A 129 -10.34 8.37 -9.34
N THR A 130 -11.67 8.16 -9.32
CA THR A 130 -12.64 9.25 -9.08
C THR A 130 -12.44 9.89 -7.71
N LEU A 131 -12.21 9.10 -6.66
CA LEU A 131 -11.93 9.63 -5.32
C LEU A 131 -10.64 10.45 -5.28
N GLU A 132 -9.59 10.00 -5.95
CA GLU A 132 -8.33 10.78 -6.08
C GLU A 132 -8.59 12.14 -6.74
N GLU A 133 -9.29 12.18 -7.86
CA GLU A 133 -9.62 13.42 -8.57
C GLU A 133 -10.42 14.40 -7.70
N LEU A 134 -11.44 13.91 -6.99
CA LEU A 134 -12.27 14.72 -6.11
C LEU A 134 -11.45 15.29 -4.94
N ILE A 135 -10.57 14.50 -4.33
CA ILE A 135 -9.74 14.97 -3.21
C ILE A 135 -8.71 16.00 -3.67
N VAL A 136 -8.09 15.80 -4.85
CA VAL A 136 -7.12 16.75 -5.40
C VAL A 136 -7.79 18.06 -5.77
N SER A 137 -8.99 18.03 -6.35
CA SER A 137 -9.73 19.25 -6.71
C SER A 137 -10.12 20.06 -5.47
N THR A 138 -10.56 19.42 -4.40
CA THR A 138 -10.91 20.08 -3.13
C THR A 138 -9.71 20.80 -2.52
N ARG A 139 -8.52 20.16 -2.50
CA ARG A 139 -7.28 20.74 -1.94
C ARG A 139 -6.74 21.94 -2.73
N ARG A 140 -7.10 22.08 -4.01
CA ARG A 140 -6.70 23.23 -4.85
C ARG A 140 -7.66 24.42 -4.69
N ALA A 141 -8.84 24.20 -4.12
CA ALA A 141 -9.85 25.24 -3.90
C ALA A 141 -9.75 25.90 -2.51
N GLU A 142 -8.94 25.33 -1.58
CA GLU A 142 -8.55 25.89 -0.28
C GLU A 142 -7.22 26.66 -0.39
#